data_7eca4ebc5838897959d3e21d66ca530c
#
_entry.id   7eca4ebc5838897959d3e21d66ca530c
#
_cell.length_a   1.000
_cell.length_b   1.000
_cell.length_c   1.000
_cell.angle_alpha   90.00
_cell.angle_beta   90.00
_cell.angle_gamma   90.00
#
_symmetry.space_group_name_H-M   'P 1'
#
loop_
_entity.id
_entity.type
_entity.pdbx_description
1 polymer ?
#
loop_
_entity_poly.entity_id
_entity_poly.type
_entity_poly.pdbx_seq_one_letter_code
_entity_poly.pdbx_strand_id
1 'polypeptide(L)'
;MIRSELTVPPEYQVTIGAHQKSDVEGYDTIPVTFSLPSDPSRTQTVDFLLSKDGNTLARLSKWNLGSDPGSMLPTEGRPVRGNPQAKVTIVNFDDLECPYCARMNAEFFPDTMDHYKGLVKFVYLDYPLVEIHPWAMHAAVDANCLAAQNATAYWNYVDYLHTHGEDVSGPTHDEAKSTAMLDKLASQEGTREHLDGTQLNACVAKQDDRGIMAEIRAGDRAGVNATPTFFVNGERWAGQLDEHELWIMIDRALKEQGITPPGASPNPASRASPAPGK
;
A
#
# COMPACT_ATOMS: atom_id res chain seq x y z
N MET A 1 11.85 17.57 -30.97
CA MET A 1 12.65 16.47 -30.40
C MET A 1 12.13 16.05 -29.00
N ILE A 2 12.22 16.87 -27.96
CA ILE A 2 11.73 16.51 -26.58
C ILE A 2 10.28 15.99 -26.57
N ARG A 3 9.36 16.62 -27.30
CA ARG A 3 7.96 16.18 -27.36
C ARG A 3 7.82 14.78 -27.93
N SER A 4 8.59 14.45 -28.95
CA SER A 4 8.56 13.15 -29.61
C SER A 4 9.16 12.06 -28.73
N GLU A 5 10.34 12.31 -28.16
CA GLU A 5 11.04 11.32 -27.32
C GLU A 5 10.31 11.03 -26.01
N LEU A 6 9.67 12.04 -25.40
CA LEU A 6 8.92 11.89 -24.17
C LEU A 6 7.42 11.60 -24.38
N THR A 7 6.98 11.39 -25.62
CA THR A 7 5.60 11.07 -25.99
C THR A 7 4.59 12.07 -25.36
N VAL A 8 4.92 13.38 -25.41
CA VAL A 8 4.10 14.42 -24.79
C VAL A 8 2.82 14.62 -25.61
N PRO A 9 1.62 14.50 -24.99
CA PRO A 9 0.36 14.70 -25.69
C PRO A 9 0.29 16.08 -26.37
N PRO A 10 -0.37 16.19 -27.52
CA PRO A 10 -0.37 17.42 -28.34
C PRO A 10 -0.95 18.64 -27.64
N GLU A 11 -1.88 18.46 -26.71
CA GLU A 11 -2.52 19.52 -25.93
C GLU A 11 -1.62 20.19 -24.90
N TYR A 12 -0.51 19.55 -24.49
CA TYR A 12 0.43 20.13 -23.56
C TYR A 12 1.38 21.11 -24.26
N GLN A 13 1.67 22.23 -23.61
CA GLN A 13 2.78 23.11 -23.96
C GLN A 13 4.05 22.62 -23.25
N VAL A 14 5.17 22.72 -23.95
CA VAL A 14 6.51 22.37 -23.43
C VAL A 14 7.37 23.61 -23.46
N THR A 15 7.82 24.05 -22.29
CA THR A 15 8.72 25.19 -22.14
C THR A 15 10.05 24.70 -21.57
N ILE A 16 11.15 25.06 -22.23
CA ILE A 16 12.51 24.73 -21.79
C ILE A 16 13.07 25.95 -21.05
N GLY A 17 13.48 25.76 -19.81
CA GLY A 17 14.10 26.79 -19.00
C GLY A 17 15.59 26.98 -19.29
N ALA A 18 16.21 27.90 -18.57
CA ALA A 18 17.62 28.18 -18.72
C ALA A 18 18.51 27.02 -18.27
N HIS A 19 19.63 26.83 -18.95
CA HIS A 19 20.63 25.84 -18.53
C HIS A 19 21.24 26.24 -17.18
N GLN A 20 21.38 25.27 -16.31
CA GLN A 20 21.97 25.40 -14.99
C GLN A 20 23.14 24.42 -14.86
N LYS A 21 24.11 24.75 -14.02
CA LYS A 21 25.24 23.86 -13.77
C LYS A 21 24.70 22.58 -13.09
N SER A 22 25.07 21.42 -13.64
CA SER A 22 24.76 20.11 -13.04
C SER A 22 25.88 19.61 -12.14
N ASP A 23 25.52 18.78 -11.16
CA ASP A 23 26.48 17.99 -10.37
C ASP A 23 27.03 16.80 -11.16
N VAL A 24 26.47 16.50 -12.33
CA VAL A 24 26.89 15.41 -13.21
C VAL A 24 27.86 15.97 -14.23
N GLU A 25 29.10 15.51 -14.21
CA GLU A 25 30.13 15.94 -15.15
C GLU A 25 29.69 15.65 -16.60
N GLY A 26 29.94 16.62 -17.49
CA GLY A 26 29.55 16.52 -18.88
C GLY A 26 28.10 16.92 -19.20
N TYR A 27 27.31 17.30 -18.20
CA TYR A 27 25.91 17.69 -18.36
C TYR A 27 25.61 19.06 -17.75
N ASP A 28 24.57 19.71 -18.27
CA ASP A 28 23.87 20.82 -17.67
C ASP A 28 22.47 20.35 -17.25
N THR A 29 21.92 20.91 -16.18
CA THR A 29 20.53 20.72 -15.82
C THR A 29 19.64 21.70 -16.58
N ILE A 30 18.56 21.21 -17.20
CA ILE A 30 17.55 22.04 -17.85
C ILE A 30 16.18 21.73 -17.27
N PRO A 31 15.48 22.70 -16.69
CA PRO A 31 14.10 22.53 -16.30
C PRO A 31 13.20 22.52 -17.54
N VAL A 32 12.35 21.52 -17.66
CA VAL A 32 11.36 21.40 -18.72
C VAL A 32 9.98 21.43 -18.09
N THR A 33 9.18 22.43 -18.43
CA THR A 33 7.83 22.61 -17.92
C THR A 33 6.81 22.11 -18.94
N PHE A 34 5.96 21.22 -18.49
CA PHE A 34 4.78 20.71 -19.20
C PHE A 34 3.56 21.39 -18.61
N SER A 35 2.80 22.12 -19.42
CA SER A 35 1.58 22.79 -18.94
C SER A 35 0.42 22.52 -19.87
N LEU A 36 -0.78 22.36 -19.31
CA LEU A 36 -2.01 22.22 -20.07
C LEU A 36 -2.73 23.57 -20.07
N PRO A 37 -2.81 24.28 -21.23
CA PRO A 37 -3.41 25.64 -21.28
C PRO A 37 -4.86 25.69 -20.84
N SER A 38 -5.62 24.61 -21.01
CA SER A 38 -7.01 24.47 -20.57
C SER A 38 -7.15 24.23 -19.06
N ASP A 39 -6.06 23.85 -18.37
CA ASP A 39 -6.06 23.57 -16.93
C ASP A 39 -4.68 23.91 -16.32
N PRO A 40 -4.49 25.15 -15.83
CA PRO A 40 -3.21 25.59 -15.25
C PRO A 40 -2.76 24.80 -14.02
N SER A 41 -3.67 24.10 -13.33
CA SER A 41 -3.32 23.23 -12.19
C SER A 41 -2.49 22.03 -12.62
N ARG A 42 -2.59 21.62 -13.88
CA ARG A 42 -1.84 20.53 -14.50
C ARG A 42 -0.52 21.01 -15.10
N THR A 43 0.24 21.78 -14.33
CA THR A 43 1.58 22.22 -14.71
C THR A 43 2.63 21.48 -13.92
N GLN A 44 3.57 20.84 -14.60
CA GLN A 44 4.66 20.08 -13.99
C GLN A 44 5.99 20.53 -14.58
N THR A 45 6.97 20.83 -13.71
CA THR A 45 8.36 21.08 -14.14
C THR A 45 9.22 19.88 -13.72
N VAL A 46 9.99 19.38 -14.67
CA VAL A 46 10.90 18.25 -14.50
C VAL A 46 12.30 18.67 -14.92
N ASP A 47 13.28 18.41 -14.07
CA ASP A 47 14.68 18.65 -14.38
C ASP A 47 15.25 17.51 -15.22
N PHE A 48 15.84 17.86 -16.36
CA PHE A 48 16.58 16.95 -17.22
C PHE A 48 18.06 17.33 -17.25
N LEU A 49 18.90 16.36 -17.57
CA LEU A 49 20.32 16.55 -17.86
C LEU A 49 20.51 16.61 -19.37
N LEU A 50 21.08 17.69 -19.86
CA LEU A 50 21.48 17.85 -21.25
C LEU A 50 23.01 17.75 -21.35
N SER A 51 23.50 16.85 -22.20
CA SER A 51 24.94 16.74 -22.44
C SER A 51 25.50 18.04 -23.01
N LYS A 52 26.76 18.32 -22.73
CA LYS A 52 27.46 19.57 -23.21
C LYS A 52 27.47 19.72 -24.72
N ASP A 53 27.42 18.62 -25.47
CA ASP A 53 27.33 18.61 -26.93
C ASP A 53 25.88 18.77 -27.44
N GLY A 54 24.91 18.83 -26.54
CA GLY A 54 23.48 19.00 -26.84
C GLY A 54 22.77 17.78 -27.44
N ASN A 55 23.43 16.64 -27.52
CA ASN A 55 22.93 15.47 -28.25
C ASN A 55 22.21 14.43 -27.37
N THR A 56 22.41 14.48 -26.04
CA THR A 56 21.82 13.51 -25.10
C THR A 56 20.99 14.21 -24.05
N LEU A 57 19.72 13.78 -23.93
CA LEU A 57 18.83 14.15 -22.84
C LEU A 57 18.68 12.97 -21.90
N ALA A 58 18.97 13.16 -20.62
CA ALA A 58 18.83 12.14 -19.60
C ALA A 58 17.96 12.61 -18.44
N ARG A 59 17.37 11.69 -17.69
CA ARG A 59 16.70 11.96 -16.42
C ARG A 59 17.47 11.27 -15.30
N LEU A 60 17.84 12.03 -14.26
CA LEU A 60 18.51 11.50 -13.10
C LEU A 60 17.50 11.14 -12.01
N SER A 61 17.52 9.89 -11.60
CA SER A 61 16.84 9.45 -10.37
C SER A 61 17.90 9.27 -9.28
N LYS A 62 17.68 9.90 -8.12
CA LYS A 62 18.56 9.79 -6.96
C LYS A 62 17.87 8.97 -5.88
N TRP A 63 18.55 7.97 -5.33
CA TRP A 63 18.11 7.20 -4.19
C TRP A 63 19.06 7.47 -3.02
N ASN A 64 18.50 7.71 -1.83
CA ASN A 64 19.30 7.83 -0.63
C ASN A 64 19.59 6.43 -0.06
N LEU A 65 20.75 5.89 -0.34
CA LEU A 65 21.16 4.57 0.16
C LEU A 65 21.58 4.58 1.65
N GLY A 66 21.68 5.75 2.26
CA GLY A 66 21.98 5.90 3.69
C GLY A 66 20.74 5.87 4.60
N SER A 67 19.55 5.80 4.03
CA SER A 67 18.28 5.63 4.75
C SER A 67 17.56 4.41 4.21
N ASP A 68 17.04 3.59 5.12
CA ASP A 68 16.10 2.53 4.81
C ASP A 68 14.71 2.99 5.27
N PRO A 69 13.86 3.53 4.38
CA PRO A 69 12.53 4.01 4.74
C PRO A 69 11.64 2.91 5.31
N GLY A 70 11.85 1.66 4.86
CA GLY A 70 11.07 0.50 5.32
C GLY A 70 11.36 0.13 6.78
N SER A 71 12.59 0.39 7.27
CA SER A 71 12.95 0.16 8.68
C SER A 71 12.31 1.16 9.66
N MET A 72 11.77 2.26 9.15
CA MET A 72 11.18 3.36 9.94
C MET A 72 9.64 3.36 9.91
N LEU A 73 9.03 2.28 9.47
CA LEU A 73 7.56 2.18 9.42
C LEU A 73 6.97 2.06 10.83
N PRO A 74 5.86 2.79 11.13
CA PRO A 74 5.27 2.87 12.46
C PRO A 74 4.42 1.61 12.78
N THR A 75 5.07 0.48 12.98
CA THR A 75 4.39 -0.81 13.25
C THR A 75 4.10 -1.04 14.73
N GLU A 76 4.64 -0.20 15.63
CA GLU A 76 4.44 -0.33 17.07
C GLU A 76 2.97 -0.07 17.44
N GLY A 77 2.41 -0.98 18.24
CA GLY A 77 1.01 -0.89 18.67
C GLY A 77 -0.03 -1.36 17.64
N ARG A 78 0.40 -1.69 16.42
CA ARG A 78 -0.52 -2.25 15.41
C ARG A 78 -0.85 -3.72 15.68
N PRO A 79 -2.07 -4.18 15.34
CA PRO A 79 -2.41 -5.59 15.41
C PRO A 79 -1.46 -6.45 14.58
N VAL A 80 -1.03 -7.56 15.14
CA VAL A 80 -0.13 -8.50 14.49
C VAL A 80 -0.87 -9.78 14.15
N ARG A 81 -0.77 -10.22 12.90
CA ARG A 81 -1.13 -11.58 12.49
C ARG A 81 0.13 -12.44 12.43
N GLY A 82 0.11 -13.59 13.07
CA GLY A 82 1.26 -14.48 13.17
C GLY A 82 1.97 -14.40 14.51
N ASN A 83 3.29 -14.63 14.52
CA ASN A 83 4.08 -14.62 15.75
C ASN A 83 4.61 -13.21 16.06
N PRO A 84 4.13 -12.51 17.11
CA PRO A 84 4.61 -11.17 17.43
C PRO A 84 6.12 -11.07 17.67
N GLN A 85 6.77 -12.19 18.03
CA GLN A 85 8.21 -12.28 18.29
C GLN A 85 9.01 -12.70 17.04
N ALA A 86 8.35 -12.87 15.88
CA ALA A 86 9.04 -13.22 14.65
C ALA A 86 10.02 -12.13 14.22
N LYS A 87 11.20 -12.57 13.71
CA LYS A 87 12.24 -11.67 13.21
C LYS A 87 11.95 -11.13 11.81
N VAL A 88 11.07 -11.78 11.07
CA VAL A 88 10.63 -11.32 9.76
C VAL A 88 9.27 -10.65 9.90
N THR A 89 9.25 -9.36 9.56
CA THR A 89 8.04 -8.53 9.57
C THR A 89 7.64 -8.24 8.14
N ILE A 90 6.39 -8.55 7.82
CA ILE A 90 5.74 -8.17 6.57
C ILE A 90 4.79 -7.03 6.91
N VAL A 91 5.05 -5.85 6.35
CA VAL A 91 4.16 -4.68 6.46
C VAL A 91 3.43 -4.52 5.15
N ASN A 92 2.11 -4.42 5.18
CA ASN A 92 1.29 -4.07 4.04
C ASN A 92 0.64 -2.71 4.27
N PHE A 93 0.84 -1.77 3.37
CA PHE A 93 0.01 -0.58 3.26
C PHE A 93 -1.28 -0.97 2.55
N ASP A 94 -2.36 -0.90 3.29
CA ASP A 94 -3.64 -1.48 2.94
C ASP A 94 -4.73 -0.43 2.82
N ASP A 95 -5.69 -0.71 1.95
CA ASP A 95 -6.91 0.06 1.77
C ASP A 95 -8.08 -0.92 1.74
N LEU A 96 -8.96 -0.82 2.72
CA LEU A 96 -10.04 -1.79 2.96
C LEU A 96 -11.14 -1.77 1.88
N GLU A 97 -11.15 -0.76 1.00
CA GLU A 97 -12.05 -0.68 -0.16
C GLU A 97 -11.36 -1.12 -1.45
N CYS A 98 -10.02 -1.28 -1.43
CA CYS A 98 -9.26 -1.58 -2.63
C CYS A 98 -9.42 -3.04 -3.07
N PRO A 99 -9.92 -3.31 -4.30
CA PRO A 99 -10.11 -4.68 -4.78
C PRO A 99 -8.79 -5.45 -4.97
N TYR A 100 -7.68 -4.75 -5.18
CA TYR A 100 -6.35 -5.36 -5.25
C TYR A 100 -5.87 -5.80 -3.87
N CYS A 101 -6.14 -5.03 -2.81
CA CYS A 101 -5.87 -5.42 -1.41
C CYS A 101 -6.71 -6.65 -1.02
N ALA A 102 -8.00 -6.65 -1.37
CA ALA A 102 -8.88 -7.80 -1.15
C ALA A 102 -8.36 -9.08 -1.81
N ARG A 103 -7.91 -8.99 -3.08
CA ARG A 103 -7.32 -10.12 -3.79
C ARG A 103 -6.06 -10.62 -3.09
N MET A 104 -5.16 -9.72 -2.73
CA MET A 104 -3.92 -10.06 -2.04
C MET A 104 -4.18 -10.72 -0.68
N ASN A 105 -5.15 -10.21 0.08
CA ASN A 105 -5.57 -10.84 1.34
C ASN A 105 -6.02 -12.28 1.12
N ALA A 106 -6.84 -12.53 0.08
CA ALA A 106 -7.32 -13.87 -0.24
C ALA A 106 -6.22 -14.82 -0.76
N GLU A 107 -5.21 -14.28 -1.47
CA GLU A 107 -4.08 -15.06 -2.00
C GLU A 107 -3.08 -15.44 -0.91
N PHE A 108 -2.86 -14.57 0.09
CA PHE A 108 -1.84 -14.79 1.12
C PHE A 108 -2.36 -15.49 2.37
N PHE A 109 -3.65 -15.42 2.64
CA PHE A 109 -4.23 -16.04 3.82
C PHE A 109 -5.26 -17.12 3.42
N PRO A 110 -5.18 -18.32 4.03
CA PRO A 110 -4.30 -18.73 5.13
C PRO A 110 -2.94 -19.30 4.72
N ASP A 111 -2.72 -19.60 3.42
CA ASP A 111 -1.63 -20.45 2.93
C ASP A 111 -0.23 -19.97 3.36
N THR A 112 0.07 -18.67 3.17
CA THR A 112 1.37 -18.11 3.60
C THR A 112 1.55 -18.18 5.12
N MET A 113 0.48 -17.95 5.90
CA MET A 113 0.56 -18.04 7.35
C MET A 113 0.79 -19.45 7.86
N ASP A 114 0.19 -20.45 7.19
CA ASP A 114 0.38 -21.86 7.52
C ASP A 114 1.78 -22.33 7.14
N HIS A 115 2.29 -21.90 5.96
CA HIS A 115 3.62 -22.24 5.49
C HIS A 115 4.74 -21.70 6.39
N TYR A 116 4.63 -20.42 6.78
CA TYR A 116 5.63 -19.74 7.61
C TYR A 116 5.26 -19.70 9.10
N LYS A 117 4.44 -20.62 9.56
CA LYS A 117 3.91 -20.63 10.93
C LYS A 117 4.98 -20.39 11.98
N GLY A 118 4.78 -19.29 12.74
CA GLY A 118 5.69 -18.90 13.82
C GLY A 118 6.96 -18.17 13.38
N LEU A 119 7.28 -18.11 12.08
CA LEU A 119 8.50 -17.49 11.55
C LEU A 119 8.30 -16.05 11.10
N VAL A 120 7.05 -15.65 10.82
CA VAL A 120 6.70 -14.32 10.30
C VAL A 120 5.62 -13.66 11.14
N LYS A 121 5.54 -12.34 11.00
CA LYS A 121 4.42 -11.51 11.45
C LYS A 121 3.99 -10.57 10.36
N PHE A 122 2.68 -10.42 10.19
CA PHE A 122 2.07 -9.43 9.32
C PHE A 122 1.53 -8.27 10.14
N VAL A 123 1.72 -7.07 9.61
CA VAL A 123 1.18 -5.81 10.13
C VAL A 123 0.58 -5.04 8.96
N TYR A 124 -0.66 -4.57 9.12
CA TYR A 124 -1.26 -3.64 8.17
C TYR A 124 -1.10 -2.21 8.69
N LEU A 125 -0.67 -1.32 7.79
CA LEU A 125 -0.71 0.13 7.96
C LEU A 125 -1.78 0.69 7.01
N ASP A 126 -2.57 1.61 7.52
CA ASP A 126 -3.69 2.17 6.77
C ASP A 126 -3.19 3.17 5.71
N TYR A 127 -3.64 2.98 4.48
CA TYR A 127 -3.35 3.88 3.36
C TYR A 127 -4.58 4.04 2.44
N PRO A 128 -5.70 4.57 2.99
CA PRO A 128 -6.93 4.76 2.23
C PRO A 128 -6.75 5.77 1.10
N LEU A 129 -7.12 5.38 -0.12
CA LEU A 129 -7.05 6.19 -1.33
C LEU A 129 -8.38 6.94 -1.51
N VAL A 130 -8.68 7.87 -0.62
CA VAL A 130 -9.99 8.55 -0.48
C VAL A 130 -10.51 9.23 -1.75
N GLU A 131 -9.64 9.54 -2.71
CA GLU A 131 -10.05 10.14 -3.99
C GLU A 131 -10.81 9.15 -4.90
N ILE A 132 -10.61 7.85 -4.71
CA ILE A 132 -11.20 6.78 -5.52
C ILE A 132 -11.94 5.74 -4.69
N HIS A 133 -11.72 5.71 -3.37
CA HIS A 133 -12.29 4.79 -2.41
C HIS A 133 -13.00 5.56 -1.29
N PRO A 134 -14.27 5.94 -1.48
CA PRO A 134 -14.98 6.91 -0.63
C PRO A 134 -15.21 6.45 0.80
N TRP A 135 -15.34 5.15 1.07
CA TRP A 135 -15.55 4.65 2.43
C TRP A 135 -14.28 4.10 3.11
N ALA A 136 -13.14 4.07 2.41
CA ALA A 136 -11.91 3.46 2.92
C ALA A 136 -11.40 4.10 4.22
N MET A 137 -11.45 5.44 4.34
CA MET A 137 -11.05 6.15 5.57
C MET A 137 -11.94 5.78 6.75
N HIS A 138 -13.25 5.75 6.56
CA HIS A 138 -14.21 5.37 7.59
C HIS A 138 -13.97 3.95 8.08
N ALA A 139 -13.79 3.01 7.15
CA ALA A 139 -13.49 1.61 7.47
C ALA A 139 -12.18 1.46 8.27
N ALA A 140 -11.14 2.21 7.91
CA ALA A 140 -9.86 2.20 8.60
C ALA A 140 -10.00 2.74 10.05
N VAL A 141 -10.80 3.80 10.27
CA VAL A 141 -11.09 4.29 11.62
C VAL A 141 -11.83 3.24 12.45
N ASP A 142 -12.86 2.62 11.89
CA ASP A 142 -13.63 1.58 12.59
C ASP A 142 -12.77 0.38 12.95
N ALA A 143 -11.92 -0.08 12.01
CA ALA A 143 -10.95 -1.13 12.26
C ALA A 143 -10.00 -0.76 13.42
N ASN A 144 -9.50 0.46 13.45
CA ASN A 144 -8.61 0.95 14.52
C ASN A 144 -9.35 1.07 15.87
N CYS A 145 -10.64 1.40 15.88
CA CYS A 145 -11.46 1.40 17.08
C CYS A 145 -11.61 -0.03 17.66
N LEU A 146 -11.75 -1.03 16.81
CA LEU A 146 -11.74 -2.44 17.23
C LEU A 146 -10.35 -2.85 17.74
N ALA A 147 -9.28 -2.49 17.00
CA ALA A 147 -7.90 -2.78 17.37
C ALA A 147 -7.51 -2.25 18.75
N ALA A 148 -8.05 -1.09 19.13
CA ALA A 148 -7.80 -0.47 20.44
C ALA A 148 -8.23 -1.34 21.62
N GLN A 149 -9.12 -2.32 21.40
CA GLN A 149 -9.60 -3.21 22.43
C GLN A 149 -9.18 -4.68 22.18
N ASN A 150 -9.18 -5.13 20.93
CA ASN A 150 -8.91 -6.54 20.61
C ASN A 150 -8.37 -6.71 19.18
N ALA A 151 -7.15 -7.26 19.07
CA ALA A 151 -6.53 -7.54 17.76
C ALA A 151 -7.31 -8.58 16.94
N THR A 152 -8.01 -9.54 17.58
CA THR A 152 -8.84 -10.51 16.87
C THR A 152 -10.03 -9.82 16.21
N ALA A 153 -10.70 -8.92 16.93
CA ALA A 153 -11.80 -8.14 16.38
C ALA A 153 -11.37 -7.31 15.17
N TYR A 154 -10.18 -6.69 15.25
CA TYR A 154 -9.59 -5.98 14.12
C TYR A 154 -9.43 -6.90 12.89
N TRP A 155 -8.76 -8.05 13.05
CA TRP A 155 -8.49 -8.94 11.92
C TRP A 155 -9.76 -9.56 11.34
N ASN A 156 -10.74 -9.91 12.17
CA ASN A 156 -12.02 -10.41 11.72
C ASN A 156 -12.78 -9.37 10.87
N TYR A 157 -12.74 -8.10 11.30
CA TYR A 157 -13.36 -7.01 10.57
C TYR A 157 -12.65 -6.73 9.23
N VAL A 158 -11.33 -6.68 9.23
CA VAL A 158 -10.50 -6.52 8.03
C VAL A 158 -10.76 -7.64 7.02
N ASP A 159 -10.72 -8.90 7.47
CA ASP A 159 -10.97 -10.06 6.60
C ASP A 159 -12.40 -10.05 6.03
N TYR A 160 -13.38 -9.63 6.85
CA TYR A 160 -14.74 -9.48 6.37
C TYR A 160 -14.84 -8.44 5.26
N LEU A 161 -14.25 -7.26 5.43
CA LEU A 161 -14.30 -6.20 4.42
C LEU A 161 -13.60 -6.61 3.13
N HIS A 162 -12.42 -7.24 3.20
CA HIS A 162 -11.73 -7.75 2.01
C HIS A 162 -12.54 -8.85 1.28
N THR A 163 -13.39 -9.58 1.99
CA THR A 163 -14.22 -10.63 1.37
C THR A 163 -15.55 -10.10 0.84
N HIS A 164 -16.10 -9.04 1.46
CA HIS A 164 -17.47 -8.55 1.23
C HIS A 164 -17.50 -7.04 0.87
N GLY A 165 -16.42 -6.47 0.36
CA GLY A 165 -16.35 -5.04 0.04
C GLY A 165 -17.41 -4.59 -0.97
N GLU A 166 -17.77 -5.46 -1.93
CA GLU A 166 -18.85 -5.18 -2.88
C GLU A 166 -20.22 -5.06 -2.19
N ASP A 167 -20.47 -5.86 -1.15
CA ASP A 167 -21.72 -5.76 -0.36
C ASP A 167 -21.79 -4.45 0.42
N VAL A 168 -20.62 -3.96 0.92
CA VAL A 168 -20.50 -2.66 1.61
C VAL A 168 -20.74 -1.52 0.63
N SER A 169 -20.13 -1.55 -0.55
CA SER A 169 -20.33 -0.54 -1.60
C SER A 169 -21.77 -0.52 -2.11
N GLY A 170 -22.39 -1.71 -2.18
CA GLY A 170 -23.73 -1.89 -2.69
C GLY A 170 -23.90 -1.46 -4.17
N PRO A 171 -25.06 -1.70 -4.76
CA PRO A 171 -25.28 -1.48 -6.19
C PRO A 171 -25.32 0.00 -6.62
N THR A 172 -25.46 0.92 -5.67
CA THR A 172 -25.57 2.37 -5.95
C THR A 172 -24.34 3.14 -5.54
N HIS A 173 -23.34 2.49 -4.92
CA HIS A 173 -22.14 3.12 -4.36
C HIS A 173 -22.47 4.37 -3.51
N ASP A 174 -23.51 4.24 -2.66
CA ASP A 174 -23.98 5.32 -1.78
C ASP A 174 -23.11 5.35 -0.52
N GLU A 175 -22.23 6.31 -0.42
CA GLU A 175 -21.27 6.45 0.67
C GLU A 175 -21.95 6.47 2.06
N ALA A 176 -23.10 7.16 2.19
CA ALA A 176 -23.81 7.22 3.48
C ALA A 176 -24.36 5.85 3.90
N LYS A 177 -24.74 5.02 2.94
CA LYS A 177 -25.17 3.63 3.24
C LYS A 177 -23.99 2.74 3.56
N SER A 178 -22.88 2.93 2.86
CA SER A 178 -21.64 2.19 3.12
C SER A 178 -21.11 2.48 4.52
N THR A 179 -21.02 3.75 4.92
CA THR A 179 -20.57 4.13 6.26
C THR A 179 -21.50 3.63 7.36
N ALA A 180 -22.84 3.72 7.18
CA ALA A 180 -23.80 3.17 8.13
C ALA A 180 -23.69 1.63 8.25
N MET A 181 -23.34 0.95 7.14
CA MET A 181 -23.10 -0.49 7.17
C MET A 181 -21.79 -0.83 7.91
N LEU A 182 -20.72 -0.05 7.71
CA LEU A 182 -19.44 -0.20 8.40
C LEU A 182 -19.61 -0.06 9.91
N ASP A 183 -20.27 0.99 10.40
CA ASP A 183 -20.60 1.18 11.83
C ASP A 183 -21.33 -0.02 12.42
N LYS A 184 -22.32 -0.53 11.68
CA LYS A 184 -23.08 -1.72 12.08
C LYS A 184 -22.20 -2.95 12.17
N LEU A 185 -21.33 -3.18 11.17
CA LEU A 185 -20.40 -4.32 11.15
C LEU A 185 -19.39 -4.22 12.29
N ALA A 186 -18.83 -3.04 12.56
CA ALA A 186 -17.94 -2.80 13.69
C ALA A 186 -18.63 -3.09 15.03
N SER A 187 -19.89 -2.63 15.21
CA SER A 187 -20.68 -2.91 16.41
C SER A 187 -21.00 -4.41 16.58
N GLN A 188 -21.32 -5.10 15.48
CA GLN A 188 -21.58 -6.55 15.49
C GLN A 188 -20.30 -7.33 15.87
N GLU A 189 -19.15 -6.94 15.29
CA GLU A 189 -17.87 -7.54 15.61
C GLU A 189 -17.48 -7.29 17.07
N GLY A 190 -17.64 -6.05 17.55
CA GLY A 190 -17.42 -5.73 18.96
C GLY A 190 -18.28 -6.55 19.92
N THR A 191 -19.54 -6.81 19.56
CA THR A 191 -20.44 -7.69 20.34
C THR A 191 -19.95 -9.14 20.33
N ARG A 192 -19.53 -9.65 19.16
CA ARG A 192 -19.02 -11.02 18.99
C ARG A 192 -17.76 -11.27 19.84
N GLU A 193 -16.88 -10.30 19.88
CA GLU A 193 -15.61 -10.38 20.62
C GLU A 193 -15.70 -9.83 22.04
N HIS A 194 -16.91 -9.54 22.55
CA HIS A 194 -17.19 -9.09 23.91
C HIS A 194 -16.48 -7.80 24.31
N LEU A 195 -16.36 -6.84 23.39
CA LEU A 195 -15.74 -5.54 23.63
C LEU A 195 -16.63 -4.64 24.47
N ASP A 196 -16.03 -3.58 25.05
CA ASP A 196 -16.80 -2.48 25.65
C ASP A 196 -17.52 -1.68 24.55
N GLY A 197 -18.82 -1.96 24.37
CA GLY A 197 -19.64 -1.33 23.34
C GLY A 197 -19.76 0.19 23.51
N THR A 198 -19.67 0.71 24.75
CA THR A 198 -19.72 2.17 25.00
C THR A 198 -18.45 2.83 24.45
N GLN A 199 -17.29 2.26 24.76
CA GLN A 199 -16.02 2.76 24.25
C GLN A 199 -15.93 2.63 22.72
N LEU A 200 -16.35 1.47 22.18
CA LEU A 200 -16.34 1.24 20.74
C LEU A 200 -17.22 2.26 20.00
N ASN A 201 -18.47 2.42 20.43
CA ASN A 201 -19.41 3.36 19.80
C ASN A 201 -18.91 4.82 19.89
N ALA A 202 -18.31 5.20 21.03
CA ALA A 202 -17.72 6.54 21.17
C ALA A 202 -16.51 6.77 20.24
N CYS A 203 -15.70 5.72 20.01
CA CYS A 203 -14.57 5.76 19.09
C CYS A 203 -15.04 5.86 17.63
N VAL A 204 -15.95 4.97 17.21
CA VAL A 204 -16.55 4.96 15.87
C VAL A 204 -17.22 6.30 15.56
N ALA A 205 -18.06 6.80 16.47
CA ALA A 205 -18.75 8.09 16.26
C ALA A 205 -17.82 9.31 16.17
N LYS A 206 -16.62 9.22 16.72
CA LYS A 206 -15.63 10.31 16.68
C LYS A 206 -14.94 10.45 15.34
N GLN A 207 -14.77 9.36 14.61
CA GLN A 207 -14.06 9.29 13.33
C GLN A 207 -12.70 10.02 13.35
N ASP A 208 -11.87 9.68 14.34
CA ASP A 208 -10.55 10.32 14.52
C ASP A 208 -9.51 9.67 13.58
N ASP A 209 -9.22 10.32 12.48
CA ASP A 209 -8.31 9.87 11.43
C ASP A 209 -6.82 10.19 11.65
N ARG A 210 -6.45 10.91 12.73
CA ARG A 210 -5.09 11.42 12.94
C ARG A 210 -4.02 10.33 12.93
N GLY A 211 -4.32 9.14 13.44
CA GLY A 211 -3.44 7.98 13.39
C GLY A 211 -3.20 7.52 11.96
N ILE A 212 -4.27 7.36 11.19
CA ILE A 212 -4.25 6.96 9.79
C ILE A 212 -3.47 7.98 8.95
N MET A 213 -3.73 9.27 9.16
CA MET A 213 -2.98 10.33 8.48
C MET A 213 -1.47 10.31 8.82
N ALA A 214 -1.09 9.83 10.00
CA ALA A 214 0.33 9.64 10.33
C ALA A 214 0.94 8.44 9.58
N GLU A 215 0.18 7.37 9.39
CA GLU A 215 0.58 6.19 8.60
C GLU A 215 0.69 6.54 7.11
N ILE A 216 -0.27 7.27 6.54
CA ILE A 216 -0.21 7.77 5.16
C ILE A 216 1.09 8.56 4.96
N ARG A 217 1.39 9.54 5.84
CA ARG A 217 2.64 10.31 5.76
C ARG A 217 3.90 9.44 5.89
N ALA A 218 3.86 8.38 6.67
CA ALA A 218 4.96 7.43 6.76
C ALA A 218 5.12 6.64 5.46
N GLY A 219 4.01 6.19 4.87
CA GLY A 219 3.97 5.55 3.56
C GLY A 219 4.53 6.45 2.45
N ASP A 220 4.09 7.71 2.38
CA ASP A 220 4.59 8.70 1.42
C ASP A 220 6.12 8.83 1.50
N ARG A 221 6.67 8.95 2.72
CA ARG A 221 8.12 9.01 2.93
C ARG A 221 8.83 7.72 2.53
N ALA A 222 8.16 6.57 2.66
CA ALA A 222 8.67 5.27 2.21
C ALA A 222 8.44 5.02 0.71
N GLY A 223 7.85 5.99 -0.01
CA GLY A 223 7.59 5.90 -1.44
C GLY A 223 6.35 5.09 -1.81
N VAL A 224 5.43 4.89 -0.86
CA VAL A 224 4.11 4.31 -1.14
C VAL A 224 3.29 5.33 -1.94
N ASN A 225 2.68 4.90 -3.02
CA ASN A 225 1.83 5.71 -3.89
C ASN A 225 0.65 4.92 -4.48
N ALA A 226 0.49 3.69 -4.02
CA ALA A 226 -0.60 2.79 -4.41
C ALA A 226 -0.75 1.69 -3.35
N THR A 227 -1.91 1.05 -3.31
CA THR A 227 -2.20 -0.13 -2.49
C THR A 227 -2.55 -1.34 -3.36
N PRO A 228 -2.14 -2.54 -2.96
CA PRO A 228 -1.26 -2.83 -1.82
C PRO A 228 0.21 -2.46 -2.09
N THR A 229 0.96 -2.09 -1.06
CA THR A 229 2.42 -1.96 -1.10
C THR A 229 3.02 -2.69 0.09
N PHE A 230 3.92 -3.64 -0.19
CA PHE A 230 4.54 -4.49 0.82
C PHE A 230 5.96 -4.08 1.17
N PHE A 231 6.32 -4.36 2.42
CA PHE A 231 7.70 -4.32 2.91
C PHE A 231 7.98 -5.61 3.67
N VAL A 232 9.04 -6.32 3.29
CA VAL A 232 9.54 -7.48 4.02
C VAL A 232 10.86 -7.09 4.67
N ASN A 233 10.89 -6.95 5.99
CA ASN A 233 12.05 -6.42 6.73
C ASN A 233 12.64 -5.13 6.13
N GLY A 234 11.77 -4.24 5.62
CA GLY A 234 12.17 -2.96 5.03
C GLY A 234 12.32 -3.00 3.51
N GLU A 235 12.53 -4.15 2.89
CA GLU A 235 12.57 -4.25 1.43
C GLU A 235 11.18 -4.06 0.84
N ARG A 236 11.04 -3.03 -0.01
CA ARG A 236 9.76 -2.62 -0.60
C ARG A 236 9.44 -3.37 -1.88
N TRP A 237 8.19 -3.82 -1.98
CA TRP A 237 7.55 -4.21 -3.22
C TRP A 237 6.27 -3.40 -3.43
N ALA A 238 6.09 -2.85 -4.61
CA ALA A 238 4.92 -2.07 -4.96
C ALA A 238 4.14 -2.74 -6.10
N GLY A 239 2.82 -2.77 -5.99
CA GLY A 239 1.92 -3.36 -6.97
C GLY A 239 1.53 -4.80 -6.64
N GLN A 240 0.93 -5.46 -7.63
CA GLN A 240 0.49 -6.84 -7.49
C GLN A 240 1.70 -7.75 -7.28
N LEU A 241 1.69 -8.51 -6.20
CA LEU A 241 2.70 -9.50 -5.83
C LEU A 241 2.01 -10.85 -5.80
N ASP A 242 2.51 -11.84 -6.48
CA ASP A 242 1.98 -13.18 -6.32
C ASP A 242 2.55 -13.87 -5.05
N GLU A 243 1.87 -14.90 -4.58
CA GLU A 243 2.28 -15.60 -3.36
C GLU A 243 3.72 -16.15 -3.47
N HIS A 244 4.12 -16.60 -4.65
CA HIS A 244 5.45 -17.14 -4.87
C HIS A 244 6.55 -16.07 -4.75
N GLU A 245 6.31 -14.88 -5.30
CA GLU A 245 7.21 -13.73 -5.18
C GLU A 245 7.34 -13.28 -3.72
N LEU A 246 6.22 -13.23 -2.98
CA LEU A 246 6.23 -12.95 -1.54
C LEU A 246 7.05 -13.99 -0.78
N TRP A 247 6.89 -15.27 -1.10
CA TRP A 247 7.64 -16.35 -0.45
C TRP A 247 9.15 -16.25 -0.72
N ILE A 248 9.56 -15.86 -1.92
CA ILE A 248 10.98 -15.59 -2.23
C ILE A 248 11.54 -14.48 -1.33
N MET A 249 10.79 -13.39 -1.13
CA MET A 249 11.21 -12.29 -0.26
C MET A 249 11.29 -12.75 1.21
N ILE A 250 10.28 -13.47 1.68
CA ILE A 250 10.26 -14.02 3.05
C ILE A 250 11.42 -14.98 3.27
N ASP A 251 11.67 -15.91 2.35
CA ASP A 251 12.76 -16.88 2.42
C ASP A 251 14.13 -16.18 2.49
N ARG A 252 14.32 -15.12 1.71
CA ARG A 252 15.54 -14.31 1.76
C ARG A 252 15.66 -13.61 3.12
N ALA A 253 14.63 -12.95 3.59
CA ALA A 253 14.63 -12.27 4.88
C ALA A 253 14.90 -13.24 6.04
N LEU A 254 14.35 -14.47 5.99
CA LEU A 254 14.63 -15.51 6.98
C LEU A 254 16.11 -15.90 6.98
N LYS A 255 16.70 -16.14 5.79
CA LYS A 255 18.11 -16.49 5.65
C LYS A 255 19.04 -15.40 6.18
N GLU A 256 18.72 -14.13 5.93
CA GLU A 256 19.44 -12.96 6.47
C GLU A 256 19.39 -12.91 8.00
N GLN A 257 18.32 -13.44 8.61
CA GLN A 257 18.18 -13.58 10.07
C GLN A 257 18.81 -14.90 10.61
N GLY A 258 19.47 -15.69 9.76
CA GLY A 258 20.04 -16.98 10.13
C GLY A 258 18.99 -18.06 10.39
N ILE A 259 17.80 -17.91 9.86
CA ILE A 259 16.68 -18.86 10.00
C ILE A 259 16.55 -19.66 8.69
N THR A 260 16.44 -20.97 8.81
CA THR A 260 16.17 -21.83 7.65
C THR A 260 14.69 -21.70 7.26
N PRO A 261 14.37 -21.33 6.02
CA PRO A 261 12.99 -21.33 5.54
C PRO A 261 12.36 -22.71 5.58
N PRO A 262 11.03 -22.83 5.74
CA PRO A 262 10.33 -24.09 5.51
C PRO A 262 10.54 -24.53 4.06
N GLY A 263 10.50 -25.83 3.78
CA GLY A 263 10.88 -26.43 2.47
C GLY A 263 10.29 -25.73 1.25
N ALA A 264 10.85 -26.00 0.07
CA ALA A 264 10.62 -25.25 -1.17
C ALA A 264 9.15 -24.89 -1.43
N SER A 265 8.93 -23.64 -1.89
CA SER A 265 7.62 -23.12 -2.36
C SER A 265 6.85 -24.12 -3.21
N PRO A 266 5.53 -24.27 -3.04
CA PRO A 266 4.72 -25.05 -3.96
C PRO A 266 4.87 -24.50 -5.38
N ASN A 267 5.10 -25.37 -6.32
CA ASN A 267 5.21 -25.03 -7.74
C ASN A 267 3.88 -24.42 -8.21
N PRO A 268 3.84 -23.17 -8.74
CA PRO A 268 2.62 -22.53 -9.23
C PRO A 268 1.89 -23.34 -10.32
N ALA A 269 2.56 -24.29 -10.97
CA ALA A 269 1.95 -25.20 -11.95
C ALA A 269 0.95 -26.20 -11.34
N SER A 270 0.83 -26.32 -10.02
CA SER A 270 -0.09 -27.26 -9.38
C SER A 270 -1.51 -26.72 -9.15
N ARG A 271 -1.73 -25.42 -9.31
CA ARG A 271 -3.07 -24.80 -9.25
C ARG A 271 -3.67 -24.66 -10.66
N ALA A 272 -3.94 -25.80 -11.32
CA ALA A 272 -4.76 -25.81 -12.52
C ALA A 272 -6.15 -25.26 -12.17
N SER A 273 -6.54 -24.15 -12.76
CA SER A 273 -7.90 -23.61 -12.69
C SER A 273 -8.89 -24.73 -12.98
N PRO A 274 -10.01 -24.85 -12.25
CA PRO A 274 -11.08 -25.75 -12.65
C PRO A 274 -11.55 -25.33 -14.05
N ALA A 275 -11.55 -26.30 -14.97
CA ALA A 275 -12.06 -26.09 -16.31
C ALA A 275 -13.51 -25.59 -16.25
N PRO A 276 -13.92 -24.61 -17.08
CA PRO A 276 -15.31 -24.18 -17.14
C PRO A 276 -16.17 -25.39 -17.48
N GLY A 277 -17.10 -25.71 -16.59
CA GLY A 277 -18.07 -26.79 -16.77
C GLY A 277 -18.89 -26.55 -18.03
N LYS A 278 -19.07 -27.62 -18.80
CA LYS A 278 -19.93 -27.68 -19.96
C LYS A 278 -21.40 -27.52 -19.57
#